data_21e2181b184c73ff84116df4c28c2662
#
_entry.id   21e2181b184c73ff84116df4c28c2662
#
_cell.length_a   1.000
_cell.length_b   1.000
_cell.length_c   1.000
_cell.angle_alpha   90.00
_cell.angle_beta   90.00
_cell.angle_gamma   90.00
#
_symmetry.space_group_name_H-M   'P 1'
#
loop_
_entity.id
_entity.type
_entity.pdbx_description
1 polymer ?
#
loop_
_entity_poly.entity_id
_entity_poly.type
_entity_poly.pdbx_seq_one_letter_code
_entity_poly.pdbx_strand_id
1 'polypeptide(L)'
;ARADVAHAAAPAVAAPAVAAPQVDTPRVETPRAVLPGVAAPAATPRKTAAKPGVRKVDLDLARMRDVGMVTVASGRTSLLEDFRVIKRPLLKQAFSEGTPGRPNNLIMITSSLPGEGKTYCAINLAMSIAMELDHTVLLVDADVARPSVLRTLGLPAQRGLMDILVDDKLDLSDVMLRTNVDTLSILPAGTSTPRATELLASSTMSNLVNEIANRYPDRIVIFDSPPLLLTSESRVLASHMGQIVMVVEAQGTTQHAVKEALSQLEGCSNVNLIYNKARDIPGIEETYDYHYG
;
A
#
# COMPACT_ATOMS: atom_id res chain seq x y z
N ALA A 1 -23.61 16.50 51.97
CA ALA A 1 -25.01 16.35 51.64
C ALA A 1 -25.14 15.37 50.44
N ARG A 2 -25.66 14.21 50.73
CA ARG A 2 -26.04 13.20 49.73
C ARG A 2 -27.32 13.65 49.03
N ALA A 3 -27.47 13.37 47.76
CA ALA A 3 -28.75 13.20 47.10
C ALA A 3 -28.64 12.11 46.04
N ASP A 4 -29.25 10.97 46.33
CA ASP A 4 -29.62 9.89 45.41
C ASP A 4 -30.65 10.40 44.41
N VAL A 5 -30.55 9.99 43.14
CA VAL A 5 -31.69 9.99 42.22
C VAL A 5 -31.73 8.65 41.45
N ALA A 6 -32.90 8.06 41.58
CA ALA A 6 -33.28 6.72 41.22
C ALA A 6 -33.42 6.46 39.71
N HIS A 7 -33.17 5.19 39.35
CA HIS A 7 -33.59 4.53 38.11
C HIS A 7 -35.10 4.59 37.86
N ALA A 8 -35.46 4.87 36.60
CA ALA A 8 -36.79 4.49 36.07
C ALA A 8 -36.61 3.77 34.74
N ALA A 9 -36.94 2.49 34.74
CA ALA A 9 -37.07 1.64 33.57
C ALA A 9 -38.44 1.84 32.93
N ALA A 10 -38.50 1.94 31.59
CA ALA A 10 -39.75 1.93 30.83
C ALA A 10 -39.91 0.56 30.12
N PRO A 11 -41.17 0.06 29.95
CA PRO A 11 -41.44 -1.30 29.52
C PRO A 11 -41.45 -1.45 27.98
N ALA A 12 -41.05 -2.65 27.54
CA ALA A 12 -41.11 -3.11 26.17
C ALA A 12 -42.57 -3.40 25.76
N VAL A 13 -42.97 -2.89 24.59
CA VAL A 13 -44.22 -3.24 23.93
C VAL A 13 -43.95 -4.17 22.76
N ALA A 14 -44.49 -5.38 22.82
CA ALA A 14 -44.44 -6.37 21.75
C ALA A 14 -45.53 -6.05 20.69
N ALA A 15 -45.17 -6.09 19.40
CA ALA A 15 -46.07 -6.01 18.28
C ALA A 15 -46.42 -7.41 17.74
N PRO A 16 -47.67 -7.69 17.31
CA PRO A 16 -48.11 -9.00 16.87
C PRO A 16 -47.74 -9.26 15.40
N ALA A 17 -47.41 -10.53 15.13
CA ALA A 17 -47.16 -11.06 13.79
C ALA A 17 -48.47 -11.21 13.02
N VAL A 18 -48.53 -10.68 11.78
CA VAL A 18 -49.62 -10.90 10.83
C VAL A 18 -49.11 -11.84 9.73
N ALA A 19 -49.80 -12.98 9.59
CA ALA A 19 -49.58 -13.96 8.55
C ALA A 19 -50.17 -13.48 7.21
N ALA A 20 -49.42 -13.63 6.11
CA ALA A 20 -49.92 -13.39 4.75
C ALA A 20 -50.51 -14.66 4.13
N PRO A 21 -51.60 -14.56 3.35
CA PRO A 21 -52.23 -15.71 2.72
C PRO A 21 -51.52 -16.12 1.42
N GLN A 22 -51.43 -17.42 1.23
CA GLN A 22 -51.01 -18.07 -0.03
C GLN A 22 -52.13 -17.96 -1.06
N VAL A 23 -51.79 -17.54 -2.27
CA VAL A 23 -52.70 -17.59 -3.43
C VAL A 23 -52.12 -18.54 -4.46
N ASP A 24 -52.81 -19.67 -4.65
CA ASP A 24 -52.62 -20.60 -5.76
C ASP A 24 -53.07 -19.96 -7.08
N THR A 25 -52.25 -20.03 -8.12
CA THR A 25 -52.64 -19.71 -9.49
C THR A 25 -52.45 -20.91 -10.41
N PRO A 26 -53.42 -21.24 -11.25
CA PRO A 26 -53.33 -22.42 -12.10
C PRO A 26 -52.50 -22.16 -13.37
N ARG A 27 -51.81 -23.21 -13.74
CA ARG A 27 -50.95 -23.36 -14.91
C ARG A 27 -51.83 -23.47 -16.18
N VAL A 28 -51.70 -22.50 -17.10
CA VAL A 28 -52.28 -22.56 -18.43
C VAL A 28 -51.22 -22.90 -19.44
N GLU A 29 -51.32 -24.07 -20.09
CA GLU A 29 -50.53 -24.48 -21.22
C GLU A 29 -51.10 -23.86 -22.50
N THR A 30 -50.27 -23.18 -23.31
CA THR A 30 -50.64 -22.77 -24.66
C THR A 30 -49.71 -23.39 -25.69
N PRO A 31 -50.20 -23.79 -26.88
CA PRO A 31 -49.45 -24.63 -27.81
C PRO A 31 -48.45 -23.82 -28.66
N ARG A 32 -47.39 -24.47 -28.94
CA ARG A 32 -46.23 -24.05 -29.71
C ARG A 32 -46.56 -23.93 -31.20
N ALA A 33 -46.59 -22.72 -31.78
CA ALA A 33 -46.61 -22.49 -33.21
C ALA A 33 -45.14 -22.48 -33.77
N VAL A 34 -44.91 -23.35 -34.75
CA VAL A 34 -43.65 -23.42 -35.51
C VAL A 34 -43.76 -22.42 -36.66
N LEU A 35 -42.85 -21.47 -36.77
CA LEU A 35 -42.65 -20.65 -37.97
C LEU A 35 -41.27 -20.89 -38.55
N PRO A 36 -41.13 -20.88 -39.90
CA PRO A 36 -39.91 -21.31 -40.58
C PRO A 36 -38.80 -20.24 -40.53
N GLY A 37 -37.58 -20.76 -40.58
CA GLY A 37 -36.31 -20.06 -40.36
C GLY A 37 -36.07 -18.89 -41.30
N VAL A 38 -35.59 -17.79 -40.65
CA VAL A 38 -34.83 -16.74 -41.31
C VAL A 38 -33.39 -16.88 -40.83
N ALA A 39 -32.48 -17.13 -41.75
CA ALA A 39 -31.05 -17.24 -41.48
C ALA A 39 -30.52 -15.91 -40.92
N ALA A 40 -29.99 -15.94 -39.72
CA ALA A 40 -29.24 -14.82 -39.16
C ALA A 40 -27.90 -14.63 -39.89
N PRO A 41 -27.47 -13.40 -40.17
CA PRO A 41 -26.16 -13.18 -40.77
C PRO A 41 -25.05 -13.55 -39.75
N ALA A 42 -24.05 -14.26 -40.30
CA ALA A 42 -22.89 -14.77 -39.54
C ALA A 42 -22.22 -13.60 -38.78
N ALA A 43 -22.20 -13.70 -37.45
CA ALA A 43 -21.46 -12.77 -36.63
C ALA A 43 -19.95 -12.96 -36.91
N THR A 44 -19.35 -11.96 -37.50
CA THR A 44 -17.89 -11.84 -37.56
C THR A 44 -17.31 -11.93 -36.14
N PRO A 45 -16.26 -12.74 -35.92
CA PRO A 45 -15.65 -12.82 -34.60
C PRO A 45 -15.09 -11.44 -34.24
N ARG A 46 -15.69 -10.79 -33.24
CA ARG A 46 -15.06 -9.65 -32.56
C ARG A 46 -13.72 -10.16 -32.06
N LYS A 47 -12.62 -9.62 -32.60
CA LYS A 47 -11.30 -9.72 -32.00
C LYS A 47 -11.44 -9.18 -30.59
N THR A 48 -11.49 -10.07 -29.61
CA THR A 48 -11.26 -9.71 -28.22
C THR A 48 -9.86 -9.12 -28.18
N ALA A 49 -9.77 -7.81 -27.91
CA ALA A 49 -8.51 -7.17 -27.62
C ALA A 49 -7.85 -8.02 -26.50
N ALA A 50 -6.68 -8.57 -26.79
CA ALA A 50 -5.89 -9.28 -25.81
C ALA A 50 -5.71 -8.32 -24.62
N LYS A 51 -6.07 -8.76 -23.39
CA LYS A 51 -5.77 -7.99 -22.18
C LYS A 51 -4.29 -7.61 -22.25
N PRO A 52 -3.91 -6.35 -22.08
CA PRO A 52 -2.51 -5.97 -22.07
C PRO A 52 -1.81 -6.80 -21.00
N GLY A 53 -0.81 -7.57 -21.42
CA GLY A 53 -0.02 -8.41 -20.51
C GLY A 53 0.62 -7.51 -19.45
N VAL A 54 0.73 -8.01 -18.23
CA VAL A 54 1.40 -7.32 -17.12
C VAL A 54 2.73 -6.77 -17.61
N ARG A 55 2.94 -5.46 -17.49
CA ARG A 55 4.15 -4.79 -17.95
C ARG A 55 5.35 -5.27 -17.14
N LYS A 56 6.42 -5.67 -17.83
CA LYS A 56 7.67 -6.08 -17.21
C LYS A 56 8.73 -5.00 -17.40
N VAL A 57 9.49 -4.72 -16.33
CA VAL A 57 10.62 -3.78 -16.32
C VAL A 57 11.83 -4.46 -15.71
N ASP A 58 13.01 -4.13 -16.22
CA ASP A 58 14.25 -4.66 -15.70
C ASP A 58 14.95 -3.59 -14.85
N LEU A 59 15.18 -3.91 -13.58
CA LEU A 59 15.97 -3.10 -12.66
C LEU A 59 17.46 -3.34 -12.93
N ASP A 60 18.22 -2.27 -13.07
CA ASP A 60 19.68 -2.35 -13.14
C ASP A 60 20.26 -2.56 -11.72
N LEU A 61 20.33 -3.83 -11.30
CA LEU A 61 20.80 -4.22 -9.98
C LEU A 61 22.29 -3.85 -9.75
N ALA A 62 23.09 -3.77 -10.82
CA ALA A 62 24.49 -3.35 -10.71
C ALA A 62 24.56 -1.86 -10.35
N ARG A 63 23.86 -1.01 -11.10
CA ARG A 63 23.75 0.42 -10.80
C ARG A 63 23.16 0.67 -9.40
N MET A 64 22.13 -0.08 -9.01
CA MET A 64 21.53 0.06 -7.66
C MET A 64 22.57 -0.21 -6.58
N ARG A 65 23.39 -1.24 -6.73
CA ARG A 65 24.49 -1.55 -5.81
C ARG A 65 25.55 -0.44 -5.80
N ASP A 66 25.93 0.08 -6.97
CA ASP A 66 26.94 1.12 -7.09
C ASP A 66 26.53 2.44 -6.40
N VAL A 67 25.23 2.71 -6.31
CA VAL A 67 24.68 3.84 -5.53
C VAL A 67 24.32 3.48 -4.08
N GLY A 68 24.81 2.34 -3.59
CA GLY A 68 24.66 1.93 -2.20
C GLY A 68 23.28 1.40 -1.83
N MET A 69 22.54 0.78 -2.77
CA MET A 69 21.25 0.15 -2.47
C MET A 69 21.40 -1.35 -2.22
N VAL A 70 20.50 -1.88 -1.41
CA VAL A 70 20.32 -3.32 -1.23
C VAL A 70 19.81 -3.93 -2.53
N THR A 71 20.39 -5.04 -2.94
CA THR A 71 19.94 -5.82 -4.10
C THR A 71 20.00 -7.31 -3.79
N VAL A 72 19.24 -8.11 -4.52
CA VAL A 72 19.26 -9.59 -4.41
C VAL A 72 20.63 -10.19 -4.75
N ALA A 73 21.49 -9.42 -5.45
CA ALA A 73 22.86 -9.79 -5.79
C ALA A 73 23.89 -9.21 -4.80
N SER A 74 23.46 -8.46 -3.77
CA SER A 74 24.38 -7.93 -2.75
C SER A 74 24.87 -9.07 -1.86
N GLY A 75 26.17 -9.16 -1.66
CA GLY A 75 26.76 -9.98 -0.60
C GLY A 75 26.36 -9.45 0.79
N ARG A 76 26.94 -10.00 1.84
CA ARG A 76 26.74 -9.47 3.21
C ARG A 76 27.35 -8.07 3.30
N THR A 77 26.51 -7.07 3.56
CA THR A 77 26.89 -5.67 3.80
C THR A 77 26.23 -5.19 5.08
N SER A 78 26.81 -4.21 5.78
CA SER A 78 26.20 -3.60 6.96
C SER A 78 24.78 -3.09 6.65
N LEU A 79 24.60 -2.39 5.53
CA LEU A 79 23.31 -1.90 5.09
C LEU A 79 22.28 -3.02 4.94
N LEU A 80 22.65 -4.18 4.39
CA LEU A 80 21.73 -5.32 4.28
C LEU A 80 21.31 -5.84 5.65
N GLU A 81 22.24 -5.90 6.62
CA GLU A 81 21.95 -6.31 8.00
C GLU A 81 21.04 -5.28 8.68
N ASP A 82 21.26 -3.98 8.50
CA ASP A 82 20.39 -2.93 9.02
C ASP A 82 18.95 -3.12 8.54
N PHE A 83 18.75 -3.32 7.23
CA PHE A 83 17.40 -3.56 6.69
C PHE A 83 16.84 -4.93 7.09
N ARG A 84 17.65 -5.92 7.42
CA ARG A 84 17.19 -7.17 8.05
C ARG A 84 16.65 -6.94 9.45
N VAL A 85 17.33 -6.12 10.25
CA VAL A 85 16.86 -5.73 11.59
C VAL A 85 15.56 -4.92 11.49
N ILE A 86 15.50 -3.95 10.57
CA ILE A 86 14.33 -3.08 10.37
C ILE A 86 13.11 -3.88 9.92
N LYS A 87 13.25 -4.81 8.97
CA LYS A 87 12.09 -5.54 8.42
C LYS A 87 11.46 -6.54 9.38
N ARG A 88 12.24 -7.14 10.31
CA ARG A 88 11.73 -8.21 11.19
C ARG A 88 10.52 -7.81 12.03
N PRO A 89 10.52 -6.69 12.80
CA PRO A 89 9.33 -6.26 13.53
C PRO A 89 8.17 -5.90 12.61
N LEU A 90 8.43 -5.31 11.43
CA LEU A 90 7.40 -4.95 10.47
C LEU A 90 6.71 -6.19 9.89
N LEU A 91 7.47 -7.22 9.52
CA LEU A 91 6.92 -8.49 9.03
C LEU A 91 6.12 -9.22 10.12
N LYS A 92 6.65 -9.27 11.35
CA LYS A 92 5.92 -9.85 12.48
C LYS A 92 4.57 -9.17 12.69
N GLN A 93 4.53 -7.84 12.59
CA GLN A 93 3.31 -7.06 12.76
C GLN A 93 2.36 -7.21 11.56
N ALA A 94 2.90 -7.33 10.32
CA ALA A 94 2.10 -7.38 9.11
C ALA A 94 1.09 -8.54 9.07
N PHE A 95 1.41 -9.65 9.72
CA PHE A 95 0.58 -10.85 9.78
C PHE A 95 -0.13 -11.04 11.14
N SER A 96 -0.07 -10.04 12.03
CA SER A 96 -0.86 -10.00 13.26
C SER A 96 -2.27 -9.43 12.97
N GLU A 97 -3.21 -9.66 13.90
CA GLU A 97 -4.53 -9.03 13.81
C GLU A 97 -4.40 -7.52 13.76
N GLY A 98 -4.94 -6.92 12.70
CA GLY A 98 -4.91 -5.48 12.47
C GLY A 98 -6.12 -4.76 13.06
N THR A 99 -6.05 -3.44 13.08
CA THR A 99 -7.21 -2.60 13.36
C THR A 99 -8.20 -2.67 12.17
N PRO A 100 -9.51 -2.80 12.38
CA PRO A 100 -10.49 -2.78 11.29
C PRO A 100 -10.29 -1.58 10.37
N GLY A 101 -10.20 -1.84 9.06
CA GLY A 101 -9.97 -0.82 8.03
C GLY A 101 -8.51 -0.35 7.87
N ARG A 102 -7.57 -0.91 8.65
CA ARG A 102 -6.12 -0.63 8.55
C ARG A 102 -5.32 -1.94 8.59
N PRO A 103 -5.23 -2.64 7.46
CA PRO A 103 -4.47 -3.89 7.37
C PRO A 103 -2.99 -3.68 7.68
N ASN A 104 -2.43 -4.52 8.54
CA ASN A 104 -1.06 -4.38 9.01
C ASN A 104 0.01 -4.67 7.94
N ASN A 105 -0.35 -5.33 6.83
CA ASN A 105 0.53 -5.52 5.69
C ASN A 105 0.70 -4.27 4.82
N LEU A 106 -0.02 -3.17 5.12
CA LEU A 106 0.16 -1.86 4.50
C LEU A 106 1.10 -1.02 5.36
N ILE A 107 2.28 -0.74 4.83
CA ILE A 107 3.37 -0.02 5.50
C ILE A 107 3.63 1.28 4.77
N MET A 108 3.45 2.41 5.44
CA MET A 108 3.79 3.74 4.91
C MET A 108 5.21 4.12 5.33
N ILE A 109 6.03 4.53 4.39
CA ILE A 109 7.32 5.16 4.64
C ILE A 109 7.17 6.66 4.41
N THR A 110 7.41 7.43 5.44
CA THR A 110 7.31 8.90 5.41
C THR A 110 8.49 9.55 6.12
N SER A 111 8.48 10.87 6.23
CA SER A 111 9.50 11.65 6.96
C SER A 111 8.91 12.96 7.48
N SER A 112 9.60 13.66 8.38
CA SER A 112 9.18 14.98 8.81
C SER A 112 9.32 16.00 7.68
N LEU A 113 10.47 16.00 7.02
CA LEU A 113 10.88 16.98 6.01
C LEU A 113 11.37 16.30 4.72
N PRO A 114 11.46 17.03 3.60
CA PRO A 114 12.08 16.52 2.38
C PRO A 114 13.57 16.23 2.58
N GLY A 115 14.07 15.24 1.84
CA GLY A 115 15.50 14.94 1.81
C GLY A 115 15.97 13.98 2.90
N GLU A 116 15.15 13.59 3.87
CA GLU A 116 15.54 12.68 4.97
C GLU A 116 15.82 11.23 4.51
N GLY A 117 15.50 10.90 3.25
CA GLY A 117 15.81 9.59 2.65
C GLY A 117 14.66 8.60 2.64
N LYS A 118 13.41 9.05 2.77
CA LYS A 118 12.20 8.18 2.75
C LYS A 118 12.17 7.22 1.57
N THR A 119 12.33 7.72 0.33
CA THR A 119 12.31 6.90 -0.89
C THR A 119 13.47 5.89 -0.93
N TYR A 120 14.66 6.29 -0.48
CA TYR A 120 15.79 5.39 -0.35
C TYR A 120 15.47 4.25 0.63
N CYS A 121 14.93 4.57 1.79
CA CYS A 121 14.52 3.58 2.78
C CYS A 121 13.39 2.68 2.26
N ALA A 122 12.39 3.24 1.55
CA ALA A 122 11.30 2.47 0.97
C ALA A 122 11.78 1.44 -0.05
N ILE A 123 12.67 1.83 -0.97
CA ILE A 123 13.26 0.93 -1.97
C ILE A 123 14.09 -0.16 -1.29
N ASN A 124 14.98 0.19 -0.36
CA ASN A 124 15.85 -0.77 0.31
C ASN A 124 15.05 -1.74 1.19
N LEU A 125 14.02 -1.26 1.88
CA LEU A 125 13.13 -2.12 2.65
C LEU A 125 12.36 -3.08 1.72
N ALA A 126 11.83 -2.59 0.60
CA ALA A 126 11.15 -3.41 -0.39
C ALA A 126 12.07 -4.50 -0.95
N MET A 127 13.30 -4.15 -1.32
CA MET A 127 14.30 -5.11 -1.79
C MET A 127 14.69 -6.12 -0.70
N SER A 128 14.88 -5.67 0.55
CA SER A 128 15.21 -6.57 1.66
C SER A 128 14.08 -7.56 1.97
N ILE A 129 12.81 -7.14 1.88
CA ILE A 129 11.67 -8.04 2.06
C ILE A 129 11.50 -8.95 0.84
N ALA A 130 11.72 -8.46 -0.38
CA ALA A 130 11.65 -9.26 -1.60
C ALA A 130 12.68 -10.43 -1.65
N MET A 131 13.68 -10.40 -0.78
CA MET A 131 14.62 -11.51 -0.59
C MET A 131 14.11 -12.62 0.34
N GLU A 132 12.97 -12.41 1.03
CA GLU A 132 12.34 -13.47 1.83
C GLU A 132 11.65 -14.49 0.92
N LEU A 133 11.62 -15.76 1.35
CA LEU A 133 11.07 -16.84 0.54
C LEU A 133 9.53 -16.86 0.53
N ASP A 134 8.92 -16.38 1.61
CA ASP A 134 7.50 -16.54 1.89
C ASP A 134 6.68 -15.27 1.62
N HIS A 135 7.32 -14.22 1.10
CA HIS A 135 6.66 -12.92 0.94
C HIS A 135 6.86 -12.33 -0.45
N THR A 136 5.82 -11.67 -0.94
CA THR A 136 5.90 -10.79 -2.10
C THR A 136 5.74 -9.33 -1.68
N VAL A 137 6.27 -8.41 -2.49
CA VAL A 137 6.26 -6.98 -2.18
C VAL A 137 5.64 -6.18 -3.32
N LEU A 138 4.78 -5.25 -2.97
CA LEU A 138 4.35 -4.18 -3.84
C LEU A 138 4.89 -2.85 -3.32
N LEU A 139 5.78 -2.22 -4.05
CA LEU A 139 6.27 -0.86 -3.76
C LEU A 139 5.40 0.15 -4.51
N VAL A 140 4.72 1.01 -3.78
CA VAL A 140 3.81 2.04 -4.31
C VAL A 140 4.47 3.41 -4.16
N ASP A 141 4.62 4.14 -5.25
CA ASP A 141 5.01 5.55 -5.22
C ASP A 141 3.75 6.40 -4.96
N ALA A 142 3.57 6.83 -3.73
CA ALA A 142 2.44 7.65 -3.29
C ALA A 142 2.84 9.12 -3.01
N ASP A 143 4.09 9.50 -3.27
CA ASP A 143 4.50 10.91 -3.34
C ASP A 143 4.12 11.49 -4.71
N VAL A 144 2.81 11.62 -4.93
CA VAL A 144 2.23 12.01 -6.23
C VAL A 144 2.60 13.44 -6.65
N ALA A 145 3.00 14.28 -5.69
CA ALA A 145 3.48 15.63 -5.94
C ALA A 145 4.93 15.65 -6.47
N ARG A 146 5.75 14.73 -5.98
CA ARG A 146 7.18 14.62 -6.34
C ARG A 146 7.60 13.16 -6.53
N PRO A 147 7.03 12.44 -7.51
CA PRO A 147 7.31 11.03 -7.72
C PRO A 147 8.81 10.76 -7.87
N SER A 148 9.31 9.79 -7.12
CA SER A 148 10.75 9.57 -7.06
C SER A 148 11.19 8.12 -7.18
N VAL A 149 10.31 7.15 -6.99
CA VAL A 149 10.65 5.71 -7.03
C VAL A 149 11.21 5.33 -8.40
N LEU A 150 10.46 5.55 -9.49
CA LEU A 150 10.92 5.17 -10.82
C LEU A 150 12.20 5.91 -11.23
N ARG A 151 12.29 7.21 -10.94
CA ARG A 151 13.49 8.02 -11.21
C ARG A 151 14.71 7.48 -10.48
N THR A 152 14.56 7.12 -9.21
CA THR A 152 15.64 6.56 -8.38
C THR A 152 16.10 5.21 -8.90
N LEU A 153 15.17 4.39 -9.39
CA LEU A 153 15.46 3.10 -10.02
C LEU A 153 15.97 3.21 -11.47
N GLY A 154 16.00 4.44 -12.05
CA GLY A 154 16.43 4.66 -13.43
C GLY A 154 15.41 4.25 -14.48
N LEU A 155 14.15 4.15 -14.11
CA LEU A 155 13.05 3.78 -15.00
C LEU A 155 12.31 5.02 -15.53
N PRO A 156 11.77 4.94 -16.77
CA PRO A 156 10.94 6.02 -17.32
C PRO A 156 9.61 6.13 -16.58
N ALA A 157 9.02 7.34 -16.59
CA ALA A 157 7.69 7.58 -16.05
C ALA A 157 6.65 6.66 -16.72
N GLN A 158 5.72 6.16 -15.91
CA GLN A 158 4.67 5.23 -16.32
C GLN A 158 3.34 5.66 -15.71
N ARG A 159 2.22 5.15 -16.26
CA ARG A 159 0.90 5.21 -15.61
C ARG A 159 0.95 4.46 -14.28
N GLY A 160 0.13 4.90 -13.33
CA GLY A 160 0.16 4.31 -11.98
C GLY A 160 -1.05 4.66 -11.12
N LEU A 161 -0.82 4.88 -9.84
CA LEU A 161 -1.82 5.11 -8.81
C LEU A 161 -2.85 6.18 -9.20
N MET A 162 -2.38 7.37 -9.60
CA MET A 162 -3.30 8.47 -9.94
C MET A 162 -4.15 8.17 -11.18
N ASP A 163 -3.63 7.42 -12.14
CA ASP A 163 -4.38 7.06 -13.34
C ASP A 163 -5.54 6.10 -13.00
N ILE A 164 -5.36 5.16 -12.06
CA ILE A 164 -6.45 4.29 -11.56
C ILE A 164 -7.53 5.12 -10.85
N LEU A 165 -7.12 6.10 -10.04
CA LEU A 165 -8.07 6.92 -9.28
C LEU A 165 -8.89 7.88 -10.16
N VAL A 166 -8.44 8.14 -11.39
CA VAL A 166 -9.12 9.02 -12.35
C VAL A 166 -9.95 8.23 -13.36
N ASP A 167 -9.51 7.04 -13.78
CA ASP A 167 -10.13 6.25 -14.85
C ASP A 167 -10.61 4.90 -14.28
N ASP A 168 -11.91 4.80 -14.00
CA ASP A 168 -12.58 3.59 -13.47
C ASP A 168 -12.46 2.35 -14.39
N LYS A 169 -11.96 2.52 -15.62
CA LYS A 169 -11.74 1.42 -16.57
C LYS A 169 -10.37 0.76 -16.40
N LEU A 170 -9.46 1.40 -15.65
CA LEU A 170 -8.13 0.86 -15.38
C LEU A 170 -8.17 -0.04 -14.15
N ASP A 171 -7.61 -1.23 -14.30
CA ASP A 171 -7.35 -2.16 -13.19
C ASP A 171 -5.90 -1.97 -12.70
N LEU A 172 -5.65 -2.34 -11.46
CA LEU A 172 -4.31 -2.40 -10.86
C LEU A 172 -3.32 -3.19 -11.74
N SER A 173 -3.76 -4.29 -12.38
CA SER A 173 -2.95 -5.09 -13.29
C SER A 173 -2.51 -4.36 -14.56
N ASP A 174 -3.20 -3.29 -14.98
CA ASP A 174 -2.88 -2.53 -16.20
C ASP A 174 -1.72 -1.55 -16.00
N VAL A 175 -1.46 -1.16 -14.75
CA VAL A 175 -0.47 -0.14 -14.41
C VAL A 175 0.64 -0.66 -13.50
N MET A 176 0.45 -1.81 -12.85
CA MET A 176 1.47 -2.45 -12.02
C MET A 176 2.62 -2.96 -12.90
N LEU A 177 3.85 -2.71 -12.47
CA LEU A 177 5.06 -3.16 -13.13
C LEU A 177 5.61 -4.39 -12.40
N ARG A 178 5.80 -5.50 -13.11
CA ARG A 178 6.61 -6.62 -12.61
C ARG A 178 8.07 -6.33 -12.89
N THR A 179 8.94 -6.68 -11.95
CA THR A 179 10.39 -6.48 -12.10
C THR A 179 11.10 -7.79 -12.46
N ASN A 180 12.41 -7.71 -12.71
CA ASN A 180 13.30 -8.88 -12.81
C ASN A 180 13.66 -9.47 -11.42
N VAL A 181 13.09 -8.93 -10.32
CA VAL A 181 13.04 -9.56 -9.01
C VAL A 181 11.63 -10.12 -8.84
N ASP A 182 11.44 -11.42 -9.01
CA ASP A 182 10.12 -12.06 -9.18
C ASP A 182 9.13 -11.77 -8.03
N THR A 183 9.66 -11.53 -6.82
CA THR A 183 8.89 -11.20 -5.61
C THR A 183 8.57 -9.72 -5.48
N LEU A 184 9.13 -8.83 -6.33
CA LEU A 184 8.93 -7.38 -6.28
C LEU A 184 8.12 -6.88 -7.46
N SER A 185 7.05 -6.16 -7.16
CA SER A 185 6.27 -5.36 -8.12
C SER A 185 6.28 -3.89 -7.71
N ILE A 186 6.07 -3.00 -8.68
CA ILE A 186 6.03 -1.55 -8.45
C ILE A 186 4.71 -1.01 -8.98
N LEU A 187 4.05 -0.16 -8.19
CA LEU A 187 2.95 0.70 -8.62
C LEU A 187 3.46 2.14 -8.67
N PRO A 188 3.70 2.70 -9.88
CA PRO A 188 4.13 4.08 -10.02
C PRO A 188 3.10 5.08 -9.50
N ALA A 189 3.50 6.32 -9.24
CA ALA A 189 2.58 7.40 -8.88
C ALA A 189 1.59 7.72 -10.00
N GLY A 190 2.00 7.57 -11.25
CA GLY A 190 1.17 7.88 -12.41
C GLY A 190 1.24 9.33 -12.86
N THR A 191 0.17 9.78 -13.54
CA THR A 191 0.07 11.13 -14.09
C THR A 191 -0.32 12.12 -12.99
N SER A 192 0.48 13.18 -12.82
CA SER A 192 0.19 14.24 -11.83
C SER A 192 -1.14 14.94 -12.14
N THR A 193 -1.91 15.23 -11.09
CA THR A 193 -3.20 15.93 -11.20
C THR A 193 -3.34 16.96 -10.08
N PRO A 194 -3.97 18.14 -10.37
CA PRO A 194 -4.22 19.15 -9.34
C PRO A 194 -5.15 18.67 -8.19
N ARG A 195 -5.92 17.59 -8.40
CA ARG A 195 -6.86 17.03 -7.42
C ARG A 195 -6.30 15.81 -6.69
N ALA A 196 -4.99 15.73 -6.54
CA ALA A 196 -4.33 14.58 -5.93
C ALA A 196 -4.79 14.33 -4.50
N THR A 197 -4.91 15.38 -3.69
CA THR A 197 -5.35 15.27 -2.28
C THR A 197 -6.76 14.71 -2.17
N GLU A 198 -7.70 15.23 -2.98
CA GLU A 198 -9.09 14.78 -2.98
C GLU A 198 -9.22 13.33 -3.48
N LEU A 199 -8.43 12.96 -4.49
CA LEU A 199 -8.41 11.59 -5.00
C LEU A 199 -7.85 10.61 -3.97
N LEU A 200 -6.78 10.96 -3.27
CA LEU A 200 -6.23 10.14 -2.20
C LEU A 200 -7.20 10.01 -0.99
N ALA A 201 -8.06 11.02 -0.78
CA ALA A 201 -9.09 11.00 0.26
C ALA A 201 -10.41 10.34 -0.19
N SER A 202 -10.49 9.88 -1.43
CA SER A 202 -11.74 9.35 -2.00
C SER A 202 -12.06 7.94 -1.55
N SER A 203 -13.34 7.55 -1.71
CA SER A 203 -13.75 6.16 -1.54
C SER A 203 -13.10 5.22 -2.56
N THR A 204 -12.76 5.70 -3.75
CA THR A 204 -12.02 4.94 -4.76
C THR A 204 -10.64 4.55 -4.23
N MET A 205 -9.92 5.47 -3.58
CA MET A 205 -8.63 5.15 -2.93
C MET A 205 -8.80 4.14 -1.79
N SER A 206 -9.82 4.31 -0.94
CA SER A 206 -10.12 3.35 0.14
C SER A 206 -10.40 1.95 -0.39
N ASN A 207 -11.15 1.83 -1.48
CA ASN A 207 -11.45 0.56 -2.14
C ASN A 207 -10.19 -0.06 -2.76
N LEU A 208 -9.35 0.75 -3.44
CA LEU A 208 -8.09 0.31 -4.02
C LEU A 208 -7.12 -0.20 -2.94
N VAL A 209 -6.99 0.51 -1.84
CA VAL A 209 -6.14 0.12 -0.71
C VAL A 209 -6.60 -1.21 -0.11
N ASN A 210 -7.92 -1.38 0.08
CA ASN A 210 -8.51 -2.62 0.57
C ASN A 210 -8.30 -3.78 -0.42
N GLU A 211 -8.45 -3.54 -1.72
CA GLU A 211 -8.16 -4.53 -2.76
C GLU A 211 -6.70 -4.97 -2.72
N ILE A 212 -5.77 -4.00 -2.71
CA ILE A 212 -4.32 -4.27 -2.67
C ILE A 212 -3.95 -5.08 -1.44
N ALA A 213 -4.51 -4.73 -0.27
CA ALA A 213 -4.23 -5.38 1.00
C ALA A 213 -4.68 -6.84 1.05
N ASN A 214 -5.82 -7.16 0.40
CA ASN A 214 -6.47 -8.46 0.54
C ASN A 214 -6.29 -9.38 -0.68
N ARG A 215 -5.77 -8.86 -1.79
CA ARG A 215 -5.66 -9.63 -3.05
C ARG A 215 -4.68 -10.80 -2.95
N TYR A 216 -3.62 -10.66 -2.14
CA TYR A 216 -2.59 -11.67 -1.94
C TYR A 216 -2.23 -11.77 -0.46
N PRO A 217 -2.42 -12.92 0.19
CA PRO A 217 -2.24 -13.06 1.64
C PRO A 217 -0.78 -12.96 2.11
N ASP A 218 0.17 -13.21 1.19
CA ASP A 218 1.62 -13.16 1.42
C ASP A 218 2.25 -11.80 1.10
N ARG A 219 1.42 -10.83 0.64
CA ARG A 219 1.94 -9.57 0.10
C ARG A 219 2.11 -8.51 1.18
N ILE A 220 3.32 -7.95 1.22
CA ILE A 220 3.62 -6.70 1.92
C ILE A 220 3.51 -5.54 0.92
N VAL A 221 2.85 -4.47 1.32
CA VAL A 221 2.70 -3.26 0.50
C VAL A 221 3.42 -2.10 1.17
N ILE A 222 4.37 -1.51 0.48
CA ILE A 222 5.16 -0.38 0.97
C ILE A 222 4.77 0.86 0.17
N PHE A 223 4.28 1.89 0.85
CA PHE A 223 3.94 3.18 0.27
C PHE A 223 5.07 4.18 0.55
N ASP A 224 5.79 4.61 -0.50
CA ASP A 224 6.66 5.79 -0.41
C ASP A 224 5.79 7.04 -0.47
N SER A 225 5.74 7.82 0.58
CA SER A 225 4.77 8.91 0.77
C SER A 225 5.43 10.29 0.91
N PRO A 226 4.70 11.40 0.73
CA PRO A 226 5.22 12.73 0.97
C PRO A 226 5.63 12.95 2.44
N PRO A 227 6.47 13.98 2.73
CA PRO A 227 6.80 14.38 4.09
C PRO A 227 5.58 14.92 4.84
N LEU A 228 5.46 14.60 6.14
CA LEU A 228 4.30 14.93 6.98
C LEU A 228 4.08 16.43 7.15
N LEU A 229 5.15 17.21 7.29
CA LEU A 229 5.05 18.63 7.58
C LEU A 229 4.79 19.51 6.37
N LEU A 230 4.83 18.95 5.14
CA LEU A 230 4.66 19.75 3.93
C LEU A 230 3.31 19.59 3.27
N THR A 231 2.67 18.43 3.40
CA THR A 231 1.50 18.09 2.59
C THR A 231 0.40 17.44 3.43
N SER A 232 -0.85 17.71 3.08
CA SER A 232 -2.02 17.05 3.69
C SER A 232 -2.21 15.62 3.18
N GLU A 233 -1.67 15.30 2.00
CA GLU A 233 -1.75 13.98 1.37
C GLU A 233 -1.16 12.88 2.26
N SER A 234 -0.05 13.18 2.93
CA SER A 234 0.59 12.22 3.84
C SER A 234 -0.29 11.82 5.02
N ARG A 235 -1.05 12.77 5.59
CA ARG A 235 -2.02 12.47 6.67
C ARG A 235 -3.19 11.62 6.19
N VAL A 236 -3.72 11.97 5.02
CA VAL A 236 -4.80 11.19 4.40
C VAL A 236 -4.33 9.77 4.14
N LEU A 237 -3.15 9.60 3.56
CA LEU A 237 -2.57 8.29 3.30
C LEU A 237 -2.36 7.50 4.58
N ALA A 238 -1.82 8.13 5.64
CA ALA A 238 -1.59 7.51 6.94
C ALA A 238 -2.86 6.92 7.56
N SER A 239 -4.04 7.51 7.28
CA SER A 239 -5.31 7.01 7.80
C SER A 239 -5.70 5.63 7.27
N HIS A 240 -5.13 5.19 6.16
CA HIS A 240 -5.36 3.88 5.55
C HIS A 240 -4.33 2.82 5.97
N MET A 241 -3.24 3.22 6.61
CA MET A 241 -2.10 2.34 6.87
C MET A 241 -2.19 1.64 8.21
N GLY A 242 -1.80 0.38 8.24
CA GLY A 242 -1.68 -0.39 9.48
C GLY A 242 -0.36 -0.14 10.21
N GLN A 243 0.70 0.21 9.47
CA GLN A 243 2.00 0.53 10.01
C GLN A 243 2.58 1.78 9.35
N ILE A 244 3.27 2.59 10.14
CA ILE A 244 3.98 3.78 9.65
C ILE A 244 5.44 3.68 10.09
N VAL A 245 6.34 3.97 9.16
CA VAL A 245 7.77 4.10 9.41
C VAL A 245 8.17 5.53 9.05
N MET A 246 8.52 6.31 10.06
CA MET A 246 8.99 7.68 9.87
C MET A 246 10.51 7.70 9.82
N VAL A 247 11.06 8.14 8.71
CA VAL A 247 12.50 8.30 8.48
C VAL A 247 12.93 9.66 9.03
N VAL A 248 13.95 9.67 9.87
CA VAL A 248 14.52 10.85 10.52
C VAL A 248 15.98 10.96 10.12
N GLU A 249 16.41 12.09 9.58
CA GLU A 249 17.81 12.34 9.27
C GLU A 249 18.63 12.59 10.53
N ALA A 250 19.65 11.76 10.74
CA ALA A 250 20.58 11.90 11.83
C ALA A 250 21.28 13.27 11.79
N GLN A 251 21.29 13.97 12.92
CA GLN A 251 21.91 15.30 13.06
C GLN A 251 21.34 16.41 12.14
N GLY A 252 20.42 16.06 11.22
CA GLY A 252 19.77 17.00 10.29
C GLY A 252 18.39 17.43 10.77
N THR A 253 17.57 16.49 11.26
CA THR A 253 16.20 16.77 11.69
C THR A 253 16.15 17.14 13.16
N THR A 254 15.51 18.26 13.46
CA THR A 254 15.36 18.74 14.87
C THR A 254 14.31 17.89 15.62
N GLN A 255 14.49 17.75 16.94
CA GLN A 255 13.49 17.07 17.78
C GLN A 255 12.11 17.74 17.70
N HIS A 256 12.07 19.06 17.48
CA HIS A 256 10.82 19.81 17.31
C HIS A 256 10.07 19.32 16.05
N ALA A 257 10.74 19.26 14.91
CA ALA A 257 10.16 18.75 13.67
C ALA A 257 9.66 17.30 13.78
N VAL A 258 10.43 16.43 14.49
CA VAL A 258 10.00 15.05 14.74
C VAL A 258 8.72 15.02 15.58
N LYS A 259 8.64 15.79 16.67
CA LYS A 259 7.46 15.85 17.54
C LYS A 259 6.24 16.40 16.79
N GLU A 260 6.43 17.45 16.01
CA GLU A 260 5.38 18.06 15.20
C GLU A 260 4.87 17.06 14.13
N ALA A 261 5.77 16.33 13.45
CA ALA A 261 5.38 15.28 12.50
C ALA A 261 4.62 14.15 13.18
N LEU A 262 5.07 13.68 14.35
CA LEU A 262 4.39 12.62 15.11
C LEU A 262 3.00 13.06 15.56
N SER A 263 2.79 14.35 15.92
CA SER A 263 1.45 14.84 16.29
C SER A 263 0.45 14.75 15.13
N GLN A 264 0.92 14.78 13.88
CA GLN A 264 0.05 14.59 12.71
C GLN A 264 -0.37 13.14 12.49
N LEU A 265 0.26 12.20 13.18
CA LEU A 265 -0.04 10.77 13.16
C LEU A 265 -0.88 10.33 14.36
N GLU A 266 -1.47 11.26 15.10
CA GLU A 266 -2.39 10.95 16.19
C GLU A 266 -3.52 10.04 15.70
N GLY A 267 -3.75 8.92 16.42
CA GLY A 267 -4.69 7.87 16.01
C GLY A 267 -4.10 6.76 15.15
N CYS A 268 -2.80 6.80 14.80
CA CYS A 268 -2.07 5.69 14.21
C CYS A 268 -1.38 4.88 15.32
N SER A 269 -1.67 3.59 15.42
CA SER A 269 -1.22 2.75 16.55
C SER A 269 0.21 2.22 16.41
N ASN A 270 0.70 2.06 15.17
CA ASN A 270 1.98 1.40 14.86
C ASN A 270 2.92 2.37 14.13
N VAL A 271 3.54 3.27 14.88
CA VAL A 271 4.53 4.21 14.33
C VAL A 271 5.93 3.80 14.78
N ASN A 272 6.79 3.53 13.81
CA ASN A 272 8.19 3.18 13.99
C ASN A 272 9.08 4.29 13.44
N LEU A 273 10.32 4.40 13.94
CA LEU A 273 11.29 5.38 13.47
C LEU A 273 12.51 4.66 12.86
N ILE A 274 12.97 5.18 11.71
CA ILE A 274 14.29 4.85 11.16
C ILE A 274 15.18 6.07 11.29
N TYR A 275 16.33 5.89 11.93
CA TYR A 275 17.35 6.92 12.03
C TYR A 275 18.33 6.76 10.85
N ASN A 276 18.19 7.61 9.84
CA ASN A 276 18.89 7.51 8.57
C ASN A 276 20.06 8.49 8.47
N LYS A 277 21.02 8.21 7.59
CA LYS A 277 22.23 9.03 7.38
C LYS A 277 23.08 9.20 8.66
N ALA A 278 23.00 8.24 9.57
CA ALA A 278 23.88 8.21 10.72
C ALA A 278 25.33 8.16 10.23
N ARG A 279 26.17 9.00 10.80
CA ARG A 279 27.63 8.94 10.58
C ARG A 279 28.22 8.09 11.69
N ASP A 280 29.26 7.34 11.38
CA ASP A 280 30.04 6.62 12.38
C ASP A 280 30.47 7.62 13.46
N ILE A 281 30.13 7.33 14.69
CA ILE A 281 30.59 8.14 15.83
C ILE A 281 31.99 7.63 16.16
N PRO A 282 33.04 8.45 16.00
CA PRO A 282 34.40 8.04 16.34
C PRO A 282 34.45 7.56 17.81
N GLY A 283 34.88 6.31 18.03
CA GLY A 283 35.00 5.72 19.38
C GLY A 283 33.87 4.78 19.79
N ILE A 284 32.81 4.61 18.98
CA ILE A 284 31.92 3.45 19.04
C ILE A 284 32.40 2.51 17.94
N GLU A 285 33.33 1.63 18.28
CA GLU A 285 33.70 0.52 17.41
C GLU A 285 32.44 -0.31 17.16
N GLU A 286 32.13 -0.59 15.87
CA GLU A 286 31.08 -1.55 15.50
C GLU A 286 31.44 -2.92 16.12
N THR A 287 30.87 -3.23 17.27
CA THR A 287 31.07 -4.52 17.96
C THR A 287 30.27 -5.63 17.26
N TYR A 288 30.23 -5.61 15.92
CA TYR A 288 29.59 -6.65 15.10
C TYR A 288 30.59 -7.45 14.26
N ASP A 289 31.83 -7.54 14.72
CA ASP A 289 32.77 -8.51 14.15
C ASP A 289 32.50 -9.91 14.76
N TYR A 290 31.35 -10.51 14.34
CA TYR A 290 31.12 -11.93 14.59
C TYR A 290 32.01 -12.74 13.66
N HIS A 291 33.24 -13.00 14.11
CA HIS A 291 34.06 -14.06 13.57
C HIS A 291 33.39 -15.40 13.89
N TYR A 292 32.64 -15.94 12.93
CA TYR A 292 32.41 -17.38 12.88
C TYR A 292 33.59 -18.03 12.20
N GLY A 293 34.49 -18.64 13.02
CA GLY A 293 35.49 -19.60 12.58
C GLY A 293 34.81 -20.91 12.13
#